data_69b7f26dcf4fb4fb7365fd695c972a84
#
_entry.id   69b7f26dcf4fb4fb7365fd695c972a84
#
_cell.length_a   1.000
_cell.length_b   1.000
_cell.length_c   1.000
_cell.angle_alpha   90.00
_cell.angle_beta   90.00
_cell.angle_gamma   90.00
#
_symmetry.space_group_name_H-M   'P 1'
#
loop_
_entity.id
_entity.type
_entity.pdbx_description
1 polymer ?
#
loop_
_entity_poly.entity_id
_entity_poly.type
_entity_poly.pdbx_seq_one_letter_code
_entity_poly.pdbx_strand_id
1 'polypeptide(L)'
;MELVDLLMRTVEKKGSDLFLIPGAPATAKVGGALVAISEETLMPKDTERLVDEAYRLAGNRSRAPLDEGGDDDFSFSLARVSRFRCNAYRQRGSLAATCRVVAFGLPDPAALHIPDLVMALAGMRGGMILVTGPAGSGKSTTLACMIDRINATRGGHIITIEDPIEYLHSHKQSLVSQREVPNDAGTFQRALRAALREAPDVIMLGEMRDHETMQTAITAAETGHLLLSSLHTVGAAKTVDRIVDTFPPGQQQQVRIQLSMVLRAVVSQRLVPVR
;
A
#
# COMPACT_ATOMS: atom_id res chain seq x y z
N MET A 1 -16.36 -13.10 -23.20
CA MET A 1 -15.96 -11.87 -22.47
C MET A 1 -14.74 -12.22 -21.63
N GLU A 2 -13.65 -11.48 -21.73
CA GLU A 2 -12.40 -11.73 -21.01
C GLU A 2 -12.28 -10.79 -19.80
N LEU A 3 -11.55 -11.21 -18.77
CA LEU A 3 -11.35 -10.41 -17.55
C LEU A 3 -10.66 -9.07 -17.88
N VAL A 4 -9.67 -9.10 -18.76
CA VAL A 4 -8.92 -7.90 -19.17
C VAL A 4 -9.85 -6.81 -19.71
N ASP A 5 -10.82 -7.17 -20.56
CA ASP A 5 -11.79 -6.22 -21.13
C ASP A 5 -12.67 -5.59 -20.05
N LEU A 6 -13.11 -6.39 -19.06
CA LEU A 6 -13.92 -5.91 -17.95
C LEU A 6 -13.14 -4.96 -17.03
N LEU A 7 -11.88 -5.29 -16.76
CA LEU A 7 -10.98 -4.43 -15.97
C LEU A 7 -10.72 -3.10 -16.70
N MET A 8 -10.45 -3.14 -18.00
CA MET A 8 -10.26 -1.93 -18.82
C MET A 8 -11.51 -1.04 -18.81
N ARG A 9 -12.69 -1.61 -19.07
CA ARG A 9 -13.97 -0.87 -18.99
C ARG A 9 -14.22 -0.26 -17.60
N THR A 10 -13.82 -0.97 -16.54
CA THR A 10 -13.94 -0.46 -15.17
C THR A 10 -13.07 0.78 -14.98
N VAL A 11 -11.82 0.74 -15.43
CA VAL A 11 -10.88 1.87 -15.35
C VAL A 11 -11.35 3.05 -16.21
N GLU A 12 -11.79 2.82 -17.45
CA GLU A 12 -12.32 3.84 -18.37
C GLU A 12 -13.52 4.60 -17.77
N LYS A 13 -14.40 3.87 -17.07
CA LYS A 13 -15.55 4.47 -16.35
C LYS A 13 -15.16 5.09 -15.00
N LYS A 14 -13.88 5.15 -14.64
CA LYS A 14 -13.39 5.60 -13.34
C LYS A 14 -14.02 4.83 -12.18
N GLY A 15 -14.26 3.54 -12.38
CA GLY A 15 -14.76 2.64 -11.35
C GLY A 15 -13.70 2.33 -10.31
N SER A 16 -14.11 2.21 -9.06
CA SER A 16 -13.24 1.83 -7.94
C SER A 16 -13.11 0.32 -7.77
N ASP A 17 -14.16 -0.43 -8.09
CA ASP A 17 -14.22 -1.87 -7.89
C ASP A 17 -14.98 -2.53 -9.06
N LEU A 18 -14.55 -3.74 -9.46
CA LEU A 18 -15.23 -4.64 -10.37
C LEU A 18 -15.75 -5.84 -9.58
N PHE A 19 -17.03 -6.16 -9.74
CA PHE A 19 -17.70 -7.30 -9.11
C PHE A 19 -18.01 -8.36 -10.17
N LEU A 20 -17.54 -9.57 -9.93
CA LEU A 20 -17.79 -10.78 -10.74
C LEU A 20 -18.57 -11.77 -9.89
N ILE A 21 -19.89 -11.64 -9.94
CA ILE A 21 -20.81 -12.40 -9.05
C ILE A 21 -21.77 -13.21 -9.92
N PRO A 22 -21.92 -14.54 -9.70
CA PRO A 22 -22.89 -15.34 -10.45
C PRO A 22 -24.32 -14.84 -10.26
N GLY A 23 -25.09 -14.81 -11.32
CA GLY A 23 -26.47 -14.35 -11.33
C GLY A 23 -26.65 -12.84 -11.53
N ALA A 24 -25.56 -12.10 -11.77
CA ALA A 24 -25.58 -10.67 -12.09
C ALA A 24 -24.68 -10.39 -13.30
N PRO A 25 -24.89 -9.31 -14.05
CA PRO A 25 -23.90 -8.81 -15.01
C PRO A 25 -22.62 -8.43 -14.30
N ALA A 26 -21.47 -8.46 -15.02
CA ALA A 26 -20.24 -7.86 -14.48
C ALA A 26 -20.53 -6.39 -14.15
N THR A 27 -20.24 -5.98 -12.93
CA THR A 27 -20.70 -4.70 -12.37
C THR A 27 -19.51 -3.92 -11.83
N ALA A 28 -19.40 -2.64 -12.16
CA ALA A 28 -18.42 -1.75 -11.61
C ALA A 28 -19.05 -0.79 -10.58
N LYS A 29 -18.28 -0.38 -9.58
CA LYS A 29 -18.66 0.70 -8.66
C LYS A 29 -18.10 2.01 -9.17
N VAL A 30 -18.97 2.89 -9.65
CA VAL A 30 -18.61 4.19 -10.24
C VAL A 30 -19.25 5.31 -9.46
N GLY A 31 -18.46 6.21 -8.87
CA GLY A 31 -18.98 7.31 -8.05
C GLY A 31 -19.84 6.85 -6.87
N GLY A 32 -19.57 5.65 -6.34
CA GLY A 32 -20.34 5.05 -5.25
C GLY A 32 -21.56 4.22 -5.70
N ALA A 33 -22.00 4.33 -6.97
CA ALA A 33 -23.11 3.58 -7.52
C ALA A 33 -22.65 2.31 -8.22
N LEU A 34 -23.50 1.27 -8.24
CA LEU A 34 -23.26 0.04 -9.00
C LEU A 34 -23.77 0.20 -10.43
N VAL A 35 -22.90 -0.01 -11.41
CA VAL A 35 -23.15 0.14 -12.83
C VAL A 35 -22.79 -1.14 -13.55
N ALA A 36 -23.73 -1.76 -14.26
CA ALA A 36 -23.45 -2.91 -15.12
C ALA A 36 -22.50 -2.50 -16.25
N ILE A 37 -21.47 -3.29 -16.48
CA ILE A 37 -20.48 -3.07 -17.56
C ILE A 37 -20.49 -4.20 -18.59
N SER A 38 -21.32 -5.21 -18.40
CA SER A 38 -21.68 -6.22 -19.38
C SER A 38 -23.20 -6.28 -19.53
N GLU A 39 -23.67 -6.75 -20.67
CA GLU A 39 -25.10 -6.98 -20.92
C GLU A 39 -25.54 -8.36 -20.40
N GLU A 40 -24.64 -9.34 -20.49
CA GLU A 40 -24.92 -10.72 -20.13
C GLU A 40 -24.76 -10.95 -18.61
N THR A 41 -25.67 -11.75 -18.06
CA THR A 41 -25.58 -12.24 -16.69
C THR A 41 -24.51 -13.33 -16.60
N LEU A 42 -23.61 -13.21 -15.66
CA LEU A 42 -22.55 -14.19 -15.41
C LEU A 42 -23.15 -15.47 -14.79
N MET A 43 -22.88 -16.59 -15.41
CA MET A 43 -23.22 -17.91 -14.86
C MET A 43 -22.04 -18.40 -13.98
N PRO A 44 -22.22 -19.41 -13.10
CA PRO A 44 -21.16 -19.97 -12.28
C PRO A 44 -19.89 -20.37 -13.05
N LYS A 45 -20.05 -20.89 -14.27
CA LYS A 45 -18.91 -21.24 -15.16
C LYS A 45 -18.16 -20.02 -15.66
N ASP A 46 -18.87 -18.89 -15.87
CA ASP A 46 -18.25 -17.66 -16.33
C ASP A 46 -17.39 -17.04 -15.23
N THR A 47 -17.93 -16.99 -13.99
CA THR A 47 -17.17 -16.47 -12.85
C THR A 47 -15.99 -17.36 -12.50
N GLU A 48 -16.09 -18.68 -12.59
CA GLU A 48 -14.96 -19.60 -12.43
C GLU A 48 -13.86 -19.31 -13.44
N ARG A 49 -14.20 -19.21 -14.72
CA ARG A 49 -13.25 -18.89 -15.80
C ARG A 49 -12.58 -17.53 -15.59
N LEU A 50 -13.34 -16.50 -15.19
CA LEU A 50 -12.81 -15.16 -14.92
C LEU A 50 -11.90 -15.14 -13.68
N VAL A 51 -12.22 -15.91 -12.64
CA VAL A 51 -11.35 -16.10 -11.47
C VAL A 51 -10.04 -16.79 -11.89
N ASP A 52 -10.10 -17.86 -12.70
CA ASP A 52 -8.90 -18.53 -13.21
C ASP A 52 -8.03 -17.60 -14.06
N GLU A 53 -8.66 -16.70 -14.80
CA GLU A 53 -7.95 -15.67 -15.56
C GLU A 53 -7.23 -14.68 -14.65
N ALA A 54 -7.85 -14.28 -13.52
CA ALA A 54 -7.20 -13.43 -12.51
C ALA A 54 -5.97 -14.10 -11.89
N TYR A 55 -6.05 -15.40 -11.58
CA TYR A 55 -4.89 -16.18 -11.08
C TYR A 55 -3.76 -16.26 -12.11
N ARG A 56 -4.09 -16.40 -13.41
CA ARG A 56 -3.09 -16.34 -14.48
C ARG A 56 -2.43 -14.98 -14.60
N LEU A 57 -3.19 -13.90 -14.52
CA LEU A 57 -2.67 -12.52 -14.51
C LEU A 57 -1.80 -12.23 -13.28
N ALA A 58 -2.04 -12.91 -12.17
CA ALA A 58 -1.22 -12.87 -10.95
C ALA A 58 0.05 -13.77 -11.04
N GLY A 59 0.58 -14.00 -12.24
CA GLY A 59 1.79 -14.78 -12.44
C GLY A 59 1.60 -16.29 -12.28
N ASN A 60 0.42 -16.81 -12.64
CA ASN A 60 0.02 -18.21 -12.44
C ASN A 60 0.05 -18.61 -10.94
N ARG A 61 -0.46 -17.73 -10.09
CA ARG A 61 -0.59 -17.98 -8.66
C ARG A 61 -1.33 -19.30 -8.39
N SER A 62 -0.93 -20.03 -7.37
CA SER A 62 -1.64 -21.23 -6.92
C SER A 62 -3.02 -20.87 -6.37
N ARG A 63 -4.04 -21.64 -6.72
CA ARG A 63 -5.40 -21.55 -6.17
C ARG A 63 -5.58 -22.24 -4.81
N ALA A 64 -4.54 -22.91 -4.29
CA ALA A 64 -4.62 -23.65 -3.04
C ALA A 64 -5.27 -22.84 -1.89
N PRO A 65 -4.93 -21.55 -1.65
CA PRO A 65 -5.59 -20.77 -0.60
C PRO A 65 -7.12 -20.66 -0.80
N LEU A 66 -7.59 -20.43 -2.03
CA LEU A 66 -9.01 -20.36 -2.36
C LEU A 66 -9.70 -21.73 -2.22
N ASP A 67 -9.04 -22.79 -2.67
CA ASP A 67 -9.64 -24.14 -2.68
C ASP A 67 -9.71 -24.74 -1.27
N GLU A 68 -8.75 -24.45 -0.41
CA GLU A 68 -8.67 -24.94 0.97
C GLU A 68 -9.35 -24.01 1.98
N GLY A 69 -9.14 -22.68 1.85
CA GLY A 69 -9.62 -21.66 2.78
C GLY A 69 -10.95 -21.01 2.41
N GLY A 70 -11.36 -21.11 1.14
CA GLY A 70 -12.61 -20.52 0.63
C GLY A 70 -12.51 -19.10 0.14
N ASP A 71 -11.38 -18.39 0.38
CA ASP A 71 -11.04 -17.06 -0.13
C ASP A 71 -9.53 -16.89 -0.30
N ASP A 72 -9.13 -15.96 -1.17
CA ASP A 72 -7.73 -15.58 -1.37
C ASP A 72 -7.64 -14.12 -1.81
N ASP A 73 -6.73 -13.39 -1.18
CA ASP A 73 -6.39 -12.00 -1.51
C ASP A 73 -5.06 -11.96 -2.27
N PHE A 74 -5.06 -11.33 -3.44
CA PHE A 74 -3.86 -11.16 -4.24
C PHE A 74 -3.94 -9.92 -5.12
N SER A 75 -2.80 -9.52 -5.68
CA SER A 75 -2.73 -8.38 -6.58
C SER A 75 -2.07 -8.77 -7.89
N PHE A 76 -2.46 -8.08 -8.97
CA PHE A 76 -1.81 -8.19 -10.27
C PHE A 76 -1.85 -6.83 -11.01
N SER A 77 -1.00 -6.68 -12.00
CA SER A 77 -0.92 -5.45 -12.80
C SER A 77 -1.22 -5.73 -14.27
N LEU A 78 -2.02 -4.86 -14.88
CA LEU A 78 -2.14 -4.78 -16.33
C LEU A 78 -1.27 -3.62 -16.81
N ALA A 79 -0.28 -3.94 -17.64
CA ALA A 79 0.66 -2.95 -18.17
C ALA A 79 -0.08 -1.78 -18.83
N ARG A 80 0.28 -0.55 -18.48
CA ARG A 80 -0.32 0.71 -18.99
C ARG A 80 -1.81 0.92 -18.64
N VAL A 81 -2.41 0.05 -17.82
CA VAL A 81 -3.82 0.17 -17.42
C VAL A 81 -3.92 0.50 -15.93
N SER A 82 -3.66 -0.46 -15.06
CA SER A 82 -3.65 -0.26 -13.60
C SER A 82 -3.10 -1.50 -12.87
N ARG A 83 -2.93 -1.36 -11.55
CA ARG A 83 -2.81 -2.49 -10.62
C ARG A 83 -4.18 -2.80 -10.04
N PHE A 84 -4.46 -4.05 -9.80
CA PHE A 84 -5.72 -4.53 -9.23
C PHE A 84 -5.43 -5.37 -8.00
N ARG A 85 -6.20 -5.12 -6.94
CA ARG A 85 -6.28 -6.01 -5.79
C ARG A 85 -7.52 -6.85 -5.94
N CYS A 86 -7.36 -8.15 -6.03
CA CYS A 86 -8.43 -9.11 -6.21
C CYS A 86 -8.64 -9.90 -4.92
N ASN A 87 -9.89 -9.97 -4.46
CA ASN A 87 -10.34 -10.98 -3.51
C ASN A 87 -11.22 -11.97 -4.28
N ALA A 88 -10.76 -13.21 -4.38
CA ALA A 88 -11.52 -14.33 -4.93
C ALA A 88 -12.12 -15.14 -3.75
N TYR A 89 -13.39 -15.52 -3.86
CA TYR A 89 -14.08 -16.19 -2.76
C TYR A 89 -15.18 -17.14 -3.24
N ARG A 90 -15.59 -18.04 -2.34
CA ARG A 90 -16.73 -18.92 -2.59
C ARG A 90 -18.01 -18.37 -1.97
N GLN A 91 -19.09 -18.39 -2.73
CA GLN A 91 -20.44 -18.11 -2.24
C GLN A 91 -21.45 -19.09 -2.83
N ARG A 92 -22.31 -19.69 -1.99
CA ARG A 92 -23.38 -20.64 -2.43
C ARG A 92 -22.85 -21.71 -3.39
N GLY A 93 -21.65 -22.23 -3.14
CA GLY A 93 -21.01 -23.25 -3.96
C GLY A 93 -20.36 -22.77 -5.26
N SER A 94 -20.47 -21.49 -5.60
CA SER A 94 -19.86 -20.91 -6.81
C SER A 94 -18.70 -19.96 -6.47
N LEU A 95 -17.80 -19.76 -7.41
CA LEU A 95 -16.73 -18.77 -7.30
C LEU A 95 -17.24 -17.37 -7.65
N ALA A 96 -16.74 -16.39 -6.94
CA ALA A 96 -16.94 -14.97 -7.20
C ALA A 96 -15.61 -14.21 -6.98
N ALA A 97 -15.50 -13.00 -7.50
CA ALA A 97 -14.36 -12.14 -7.23
C ALA A 97 -14.76 -10.66 -7.19
N THR A 98 -14.00 -9.91 -6.40
CA THR A 98 -14.04 -8.44 -6.41
C THR A 98 -12.63 -7.93 -6.70
N CYS A 99 -12.48 -7.15 -7.78
CA CYS A 99 -11.20 -6.55 -8.13
C CYS A 99 -11.25 -5.05 -7.88
N ARG A 100 -10.49 -4.56 -6.92
CA ARG A 100 -10.31 -3.13 -6.62
C ARG A 100 -9.26 -2.53 -7.53
N VAL A 101 -9.58 -1.40 -8.16
CA VAL A 101 -8.63 -0.62 -8.95
C VAL A 101 -7.72 0.17 -8.01
N VAL A 102 -6.42 -0.08 -8.09
CA VAL A 102 -5.41 0.76 -7.43
C VAL A 102 -5.15 1.96 -8.33
N ALA A 103 -5.55 3.14 -7.89
CA ALA A 103 -5.54 4.33 -8.74
C ALA A 103 -4.11 4.68 -9.22
N PHE A 104 -4.00 4.95 -10.52
CA PHE A 104 -2.87 5.68 -11.07
C PHE A 104 -3.07 7.18 -10.79
N GLY A 105 -2.07 7.79 -10.22
CA GLY A 105 -2.09 9.21 -9.93
C GLY A 105 -2.23 9.50 -8.44
N LEU A 106 -1.35 10.33 -7.99
CA LEU A 106 -1.33 10.82 -6.62
C LEU A 106 -2.21 12.06 -6.54
N PRO A 107 -2.99 12.21 -5.48
CA PRO A 107 -3.72 13.44 -5.28
C PRO A 107 -2.75 14.60 -5.04
N ASP A 108 -3.17 15.79 -5.45
CA ASP A 108 -2.41 17.01 -5.17
C ASP A 108 -2.40 17.28 -3.65
N PRO A 109 -1.22 17.37 -3.02
CA PRO A 109 -1.12 17.68 -1.58
C PRO A 109 -1.84 18.97 -1.18
N ALA A 110 -1.84 20.00 -2.04
CA ALA A 110 -2.52 21.25 -1.77
C ALA A 110 -4.05 21.09 -1.76
N ALA A 111 -4.60 20.30 -2.68
CA ALA A 111 -6.02 19.98 -2.72
C ALA A 111 -6.47 19.16 -1.49
N LEU A 112 -5.55 18.39 -0.89
CA LEU A 112 -5.78 17.64 0.35
C LEU A 112 -5.48 18.44 1.62
N HIS A 113 -5.13 19.70 1.50
CA HIS A 113 -4.73 20.57 2.62
C HIS A 113 -3.59 19.98 3.47
N ILE A 114 -2.66 19.23 2.85
CA ILE A 114 -1.45 18.78 3.53
C ILE A 114 -0.54 19.99 3.71
N PRO A 115 -0.15 20.35 4.97
CA PRO A 115 0.65 21.55 5.21
C PRO A 115 1.99 21.51 4.47
N ASP A 116 2.43 22.65 3.95
CA ASP A 116 3.72 22.79 3.25
C ASP A 116 4.90 22.35 4.13
N LEU A 117 4.81 22.58 5.45
CA LEU A 117 5.80 22.13 6.41
C LEU A 117 5.97 20.59 6.39
N VAL A 118 4.86 19.84 6.26
CA VAL A 118 4.90 18.37 6.15
C VAL A 118 5.55 17.97 4.85
N MET A 119 5.19 18.62 3.75
CA MET A 119 5.80 18.36 2.44
C MET A 119 7.28 18.76 2.39
N ALA A 120 7.72 19.76 3.16
CA ALA A 120 9.13 20.16 3.27
C ALA A 120 10.00 19.08 3.92
N LEU A 121 9.44 18.20 4.77
CA LEU A 121 10.15 17.06 5.36
C LEU A 121 10.69 16.10 4.28
N ALA A 122 10.07 16.02 3.11
CA ALA A 122 10.55 15.25 1.97
C ALA A 122 11.95 15.71 1.47
N GLY A 123 12.38 16.92 1.82
CA GLY A 123 13.72 17.42 1.53
C GLY A 123 14.84 16.83 2.40
N MET A 124 14.52 16.13 3.47
CA MET A 124 15.51 15.50 4.35
C MET A 124 16.25 14.37 3.62
N ARG A 125 17.53 14.18 3.97
CA ARG A 125 18.38 13.16 3.32
C ARG A 125 18.59 11.91 4.15
N GLY A 126 18.30 11.95 5.45
CA GLY A 126 18.48 10.81 6.35
C GLY A 126 17.75 11.00 7.68
N GLY A 127 17.55 9.90 8.37
CA GLY A 127 16.79 9.81 9.61
C GLY A 127 15.40 9.24 9.41
N MET A 128 14.53 9.35 10.39
CA MET A 128 13.21 8.72 10.44
C MET A 128 12.10 9.77 10.50
N ILE A 129 11.11 9.65 9.64
CA ILE A 129 9.88 10.45 9.65
C ILE A 129 8.70 9.50 9.85
N LEU A 130 7.85 9.81 10.81
CA LEU A 130 6.68 9.01 11.14
C LEU A 130 5.40 9.79 10.88
N VAL A 131 4.47 9.19 10.14
CA VAL A 131 3.11 9.72 9.95
C VAL A 131 2.15 8.87 10.76
N THR A 132 1.46 9.47 11.73
CA THR A 132 0.68 8.74 12.73
C THR A 132 -0.77 9.21 12.77
N GLY A 133 -1.67 8.37 13.26
CA GLY A 133 -3.09 8.67 13.36
C GLY A 133 -3.98 7.44 13.22
N PRO A 134 -5.29 7.56 13.43
CA PRO A 134 -6.23 6.45 13.32
C PRO A 134 -6.30 5.91 11.88
N ALA A 135 -6.95 4.75 11.69
CA ALA A 135 -7.27 4.24 10.36
C ALA A 135 -8.12 5.27 9.60
N GLY A 136 -7.89 5.39 8.29
CA GLY A 136 -8.62 6.35 7.45
C GLY A 136 -8.23 7.83 7.63
N SER A 137 -7.19 8.16 8.43
CA SER A 137 -6.77 9.55 8.62
C SER A 137 -5.89 10.11 7.48
N GLY A 138 -5.65 9.34 6.41
CA GLY A 138 -4.87 9.78 5.25
C GLY A 138 -3.35 9.58 5.37
N LYS A 139 -2.86 8.74 6.29
CA LYS A 139 -1.42 8.48 6.49
C LYS A 139 -0.73 8.01 5.21
N SER A 140 -1.26 6.96 4.59
CA SER A 140 -0.71 6.40 3.33
C SER A 140 -0.71 7.44 2.21
N THR A 141 -1.75 8.25 2.14
CA THR A 141 -1.85 9.34 1.15
C THR A 141 -0.76 10.40 1.37
N THR A 142 -0.53 10.81 2.63
CA THR A 142 0.53 11.77 2.97
C THR A 142 1.91 11.19 2.67
N LEU A 143 2.17 9.93 3.06
CA LEU A 143 3.43 9.24 2.73
C LEU A 143 3.63 9.14 1.22
N ALA A 144 2.60 8.78 0.45
CA ALA A 144 2.67 8.70 -1.00
C ALA A 144 2.99 10.06 -1.64
N CYS A 145 2.38 11.15 -1.17
CA CYS A 145 2.70 12.50 -1.60
C CYS A 145 4.16 12.89 -1.29
N MET A 146 4.67 12.52 -0.11
CA MET A 146 6.07 12.76 0.26
C MET A 146 7.03 11.96 -0.65
N ILE A 147 6.74 10.68 -0.91
CA ILE A 147 7.52 9.84 -1.84
C ILE A 147 7.52 10.45 -3.23
N ASP A 148 6.36 10.89 -3.72
CA ASP A 148 6.27 11.51 -5.05
C ASP A 148 7.09 12.82 -5.13
N ARG A 149 7.05 13.63 -4.08
CA ARG A 149 7.87 14.85 -3.98
C ARG A 149 9.36 14.53 -4.04
N ILE A 150 9.81 13.51 -3.29
CA ILE A 150 11.20 13.03 -3.33
C ILE A 150 11.56 12.59 -4.75
N ASN A 151 10.73 11.74 -5.34
CA ASN A 151 10.88 11.20 -6.68
C ASN A 151 10.94 12.29 -7.77
N ALA A 152 10.22 13.39 -7.59
CA ALA A 152 10.19 14.52 -8.53
C ALA A 152 11.34 15.50 -8.35
N THR A 153 12.02 15.52 -7.20
CA THR A 153 12.97 16.61 -6.85
C THR A 153 14.41 16.17 -6.70
N ARG A 154 14.70 14.88 -6.63
CA ARG A 154 16.06 14.36 -6.53
C ARG A 154 16.23 12.99 -7.15
N GLY A 155 17.44 12.70 -7.65
CA GLY A 155 17.84 11.35 -8.07
C GLY A 155 18.15 10.45 -6.89
N GLY A 156 17.92 9.16 -7.06
CA GLY A 156 18.21 8.13 -6.06
C GLY A 156 17.33 6.90 -6.24
N HIS A 157 17.44 5.94 -5.32
CA HIS A 157 16.61 4.75 -5.29
C HIS A 157 15.65 4.79 -4.10
N ILE A 158 14.37 4.79 -4.39
CA ILE A 158 13.28 4.77 -3.41
C ILE A 158 12.72 3.37 -3.38
N ILE A 159 12.67 2.75 -2.20
CA ILE A 159 12.04 1.44 -2.01
C ILE A 159 10.83 1.61 -1.10
N THR A 160 9.67 1.14 -1.54
CA THR A 160 8.48 1.04 -0.69
C THR A 160 8.17 -0.40 -0.37
N ILE A 161 7.71 -0.67 0.86
CA ILE A 161 7.26 -1.99 1.33
C ILE A 161 5.89 -1.78 1.95
N GLU A 162 4.85 -2.36 1.36
CA GLU A 162 3.47 -2.02 1.64
C GLU A 162 2.59 -3.29 1.77
N ASP A 163 1.47 -3.17 2.47
CA ASP A 163 0.46 -4.24 2.63
C ASP A 163 -0.95 -3.64 2.70
N PRO A 164 -1.60 -3.50 1.53
CA PRO A 164 -1.08 -3.57 0.16
C PRO A 164 -0.52 -2.23 -0.36
N ILE A 165 -0.05 -2.21 -1.63
CA ILE A 165 0.27 -0.97 -2.35
C ILE A 165 -1.03 -0.19 -2.60
N GLU A 166 -1.10 1.05 -2.08
CA GLU A 166 -2.27 1.93 -2.25
C GLU A 166 -2.12 2.92 -3.40
N TYR A 167 -0.90 3.34 -3.73
CA TYR A 167 -0.60 4.28 -4.80
C TYR A 167 0.57 3.80 -5.65
N LEU A 168 0.45 3.93 -6.97
CA LEU A 168 1.53 3.59 -7.90
C LEU A 168 2.39 4.81 -8.21
N HIS A 169 3.69 4.64 -8.10
CA HIS A 169 4.68 5.65 -8.43
C HIS A 169 5.38 5.32 -9.75
N SER A 170 5.32 6.23 -10.71
CA SER A 170 6.17 6.16 -11.90
C SER A 170 7.59 6.64 -11.56
N HIS A 171 8.61 6.13 -12.25
CA HIS A 171 9.95 6.68 -12.17
C HIS A 171 9.95 8.13 -12.69
N LYS A 172 10.57 9.05 -11.96
CA LYS A 172 10.79 10.46 -12.35
C LYS A 172 12.28 10.76 -12.35
N GLN A 173 12.77 11.51 -11.36
CA GLN A 173 14.21 11.69 -11.13
C GLN A 173 14.81 10.50 -10.38
N SER A 174 14.02 9.82 -9.54
CA SER A 174 14.44 8.62 -8.84
C SER A 174 13.93 7.34 -9.53
N LEU A 175 14.60 6.23 -9.25
CA LEU A 175 14.04 4.90 -9.45
C LEU A 175 13.15 4.56 -8.25
N VAL A 176 11.97 4.01 -8.49
CA VAL A 176 11.04 3.60 -7.43
C VAL A 176 10.76 2.11 -7.54
N SER A 177 11.12 1.36 -6.51
CA SER A 177 10.83 -0.07 -6.37
C SER A 177 9.75 -0.25 -5.30
N GLN A 178 8.55 -0.66 -5.70
CA GLN A 178 7.44 -0.91 -4.78
C GLN A 178 7.27 -2.41 -4.58
N ARG A 179 7.25 -2.85 -3.33
CA ARG A 179 7.13 -4.27 -2.96
C ARG A 179 5.92 -4.46 -2.06
N GLU A 180 5.06 -5.39 -2.42
CA GLU A 180 3.85 -5.73 -1.67
C GLU A 180 4.05 -6.98 -0.82
N VAL A 181 3.66 -6.91 0.46
CA VAL A 181 3.61 -8.06 1.36
C VAL A 181 2.18 -8.62 1.32
N PRO A 182 1.99 -9.97 1.23
CA PRO A 182 3.04 -11.00 1.14
C PRO A 182 3.46 -11.34 -0.31
N ASN A 183 2.94 -10.67 -1.33
CA ASN A 183 3.07 -11.08 -2.74
C ASN A 183 4.52 -11.04 -3.26
N ASP A 184 5.24 -9.92 -3.01
CA ASP A 184 6.62 -9.73 -3.47
C ASP A 184 7.65 -10.07 -2.38
N ALA A 185 7.22 -10.12 -1.14
CA ALA A 185 8.07 -10.49 0.01
C ALA A 185 7.22 -11.06 1.14
N GLY A 186 7.64 -12.14 1.74
CA GLY A 186 6.84 -12.87 2.74
C GLY A 186 6.53 -12.07 4.02
N THR A 187 7.37 -11.11 4.44
CA THR A 187 7.16 -10.25 5.61
C THR A 187 7.83 -8.90 5.44
N PHE A 188 7.34 -7.88 6.17
CA PHE A 188 7.97 -6.56 6.22
C PHE A 188 9.45 -6.63 6.62
N GLN A 189 9.76 -7.41 7.65
CA GLN A 189 11.12 -7.59 8.13
C GLN A 189 12.06 -8.15 7.06
N ARG A 190 11.65 -9.22 6.37
CA ARG A 190 12.46 -9.83 5.28
C ARG A 190 12.66 -8.86 4.13
N ALA A 191 11.60 -8.15 3.75
CA ALA A 191 11.65 -7.15 2.69
C ALA A 191 12.60 -6.00 3.06
N LEU A 192 12.52 -5.47 4.29
CA LEU A 192 13.37 -4.38 4.76
C LEU A 192 14.85 -4.80 4.83
N ARG A 193 15.15 -5.99 5.36
CA ARG A 193 16.53 -6.52 5.35
C ARG A 193 17.09 -6.71 3.95
N ALA A 194 16.26 -7.09 2.98
CA ALA A 194 16.67 -7.18 1.58
C ALA A 194 16.91 -5.79 0.99
N ALA A 195 16.01 -4.84 1.22
CA ALA A 195 16.08 -3.47 0.74
C ALA A 195 17.41 -2.79 1.09
N LEU A 196 17.96 -3.02 2.29
CA LEU A 196 19.26 -2.48 2.70
C LEU A 196 20.44 -2.93 1.82
N ARG A 197 20.27 -3.96 1.00
CA ARG A 197 21.28 -4.44 0.02
C ARG A 197 20.98 -4.02 -1.41
N GLU A 198 19.91 -3.26 -1.61
CA GLU A 198 19.42 -2.80 -2.92
C GLU A 198 19.85 -1.34 -3.19
N ALA A 199 20.84 -0.83 -2.44
CA ALA A 199 21.34 0.56 -2.51
C ALA A 199 20.23 1.62 -2.43
N PRO A 200 19.38 1.61 -1.39
CA PRO A 200 18.32 2.58 -1.24
C PRO A 200 18.86 3.93 -0.71
N ASP A 201 18.31 5.03 -1.19
CA ASP A 201 18.45 6.34 -0.55
C ASP A 201 17.27 6.62 0.38
N VAL A 202 16.10 6.09 0.01
CA VAL A 202 14.84 6.26 0.75
C VAL A 202 14.13 4.93 0.89
N ILE A 203 13.66 4.62 2.10
CA ILE A 203 12.86 3.45 2.38
C ILE A 203 11.52 3.92 2.98
N MET A 204 10.40 3.49 2.41
CA MET A 204 9.10 3.70 2.99
C MET A 204 8.51 2.36 3.43
N LEU A 205 8.13 2.28 4.71
CA LEU A 205 7.40 1.14 5.26
C LEU A 205 5.95 1.57 5.46
N GLY A 206 5.02 0.85 4.86
CA GLY A 206 3.60 1.11 5.04
C GLY A 206 3.24 1.22 6.52
N GLU A 207 3.77 0.32 7.33
CA GLU A 207 3.64 0.37 8.78
C GLU A 207 4.74 -0.44 9.49
N MET A 208 4.92 -0.19 10.80
CA MET A 208 5.80 -0.96 11.69
C MET A 208 4.98 -1.51 12.86
N ARG A 209 4.75 -2.81 12.88
CA ARG A 209 3.92 -3.47 13.91
C ARG A 209 4.73 -4.23 14.96
N ASP A 210 5.87 -4.76 14.58
CA ASP A 210 6.67 -5.68 15.40
C ASP A 210 8.05 -5.14 15.74
N HIS A 211 8.61 -5.69 16.81
CA HIS A 211 9.92 -5.34 17.35
C HIS A 211 11.05 -5.44 16.30
N GLU A 212 11.06 -6.51 15.53
CA GLU A 212 12.17 -6.78 14.61
C GLU A 212 12.18 -5.83 13.42
N THR A 213 10.98 -5.50 12.90
CA THR A 213 10.82 -4.48 11.85
C THR A 213 11.24 -3.11 12.37
N MET A 214 10.82 -2.72 13.59
CA MET A 214 11.22 -1.44 14.21
C MET A 214 12.72 -1.36 14.43
N GLN A 215 13.35 -2.42 14.94
CA GLN A 215 14.80 -2.46 15.16
C GLN A 215 15.57 -2.27 13.84
N THR A 216 15.15 -2.98 12.78
CA THR A 216 15.79 -2.87 11.46
C THR A 216 15.58 -1.48 10.86
N ALA A 217 14.41 -0.88 11.04
CA ALA A 217 14.08 0.47 10.59
C ALA A 217 14.94 1.55 11.29
N ILE A 218 15.12 1.45 12.61
CA ILE A 218 16.00 2.35 13.37
C ILE A 218 17.43 2.23 12.84
N THR A 219 17.93 1.00 12.67
CA THR A 219 19.27 0.75 12.12
C THR A 219 19.45 1.34 10.73
N ALA A 220 18.44 1.21 9.84
CA ALA A 220 18.46 1.82 8.53
C ALA A 220 18.61 3.35 8.61
N ALA A 221 17.86 4.00 9.50
CA ALA A 221 17.94 5.44 9.72
C ALA A 221 19.29 5.87 10.31
N GLU A 222 19.91 5.08 11.19
CA GLU A 222 21.25 5.32 11.76
C GLU A 222 22.35 5.22 10.67
N THR A 223 22.17 4.36 9.69
CA THR A 223 23.14 4.17 8.60
C THR A 223 22.95 5.14 7.43
N GLY A 224 22.16 6.20 7.63
CA GLY A 224 22.09 7.35 6.73
C GLY A 224 20.91 7.34 5.76
N HIS A 225 20.08 6.29 5.74
CA HIS A 225 18.89 6.24 4.89
C HIS A 225 17.79 7.18 5.40
N LEU A 226 17.01 7.75 4.50
CA LEU A 226 15.75 8.39 4.88
C LEU A 226 14.67 7.32 4.99
N LEU A 227 14.16 7.12 6.20
CA LEU A 227 13.09 6.16 6.47
C LEU A 227 11.79 6.90 6.75
N LEU A 228 10.75 6.55 6.01
CA LEU A 228 9.38 7.00 6.22
C LEU A 228 8.51 5.82 6.65
N SER A 229 7.63 6.01 7.63
CA SER A 229 6.69 4.95 8.02
C SER A 229 5.43 5.49 8.68
N SER A 230 4.43 4.61 8.86
CA SER A 230 3.23 4.95 9.60
C SER A 230 3.07 4.14 10.89
N LEU A 231 2.33 4.72 11.84
CA LEU A 231 1.89 4.09 13.08
C LEU A 231 0.44 4.49 13.40
N HIS A 232 -0.28 3.63 14.13
CA HIS A 232 -1.68 3.88 14.52
C HIS A 232 -1.80 4.60 15.87
N THR A 233 -0.78 5.38 16.27
CA THR A 233 -0.76 6.18 17.48
C THR A 233 -1.30 7.58 17.25
N VAL A 234 -1.74 8.25 18.29
CA VAL A 234 -2.21 9.64 18.28
C VAL A 234 -1.32 10.49 19.15
N GLY A 235 -0.61 11.44 18.53
CA GLY A 235 0.34 12.33 19.21
C GLY A 235 1.78 11.82 19.22
N ALA A 236 2.74 12.76 19.17
CA ALA A 236 4.16 12.45 19.03
C ALA A 236 4.73 11.70 20.25
N ALA A 237 4.41 12.15 21.48
CA ALA A 237 4.90 11.51 22.71
C ALA A 237 4.46 10.04 22.79
N LYS A 238 3.15 9.77 22.57
CA LYS A 238 2.62 8.41 22.56
C LYS A 238 3.22 7.54 21.46
N THR A 239 3.65 8.13 20.37
CA THR A 239 4.32 7.41 19.27
C THR A 239 5.70 6.93 19.72
N VAL A 240 6.48 7.79 20.38
CA VAL A 240 7.79 7.43 20.93
C VAL A 240 7.63 6.34 22.00
N ASP A 241 6.71 6.52 22.94
CA ASP A 241 6.45 5.53 23.99
C ASP A 241 6.05 4.18 23.37
N ARG A 242 5.15 4.18 22.38
CA ARG A 242 4.72 2.96 21.69
C ARG A 242 5.87 2.21 21.02
N ILE A 243 6.80 2.92 20.39
CA ILE A 243 7.99 2.31 19.80
C ILE A 243 8.85 1.69 20.91
N VAL A 244 9.16 2.45 21.94
CA VAL A 244 10.02 1.99 23.05
C VAL A 244 9.40 0.79 23.76
N ASP A 245 8.09 0.81 24.03
CA ASP A 245 7.38 -0.27 24.73
C ASP A 245 7.32 -1.58 23.92
N THR A 246 7.57 -1.53 22.62
CA THR A 246 7.66 -2.73 21.77
C THR A 246 8.95 -3.52 22.05
N PHE A 247 9.96 -2.89 22.65
CA PHE A 247 11.25 -3.51 22.96
C PHE A 247 11.30 -4.09 24.38
N PRO A 248 12.07 -5.17 24.59
CA PRO A 248 12.31 -5.70 25.93
C PRO A 248 12.84 -4.63 26.89
N PRO A 249 12.47 -4.68 28.19
CA PRO A 249 12.87 -3.64 29.17
C PRO A 249 14.36 -3.30 29.15
N GLY A 250 15.23 -4.30 29.01
CA GLY A 250 16.70 -4.09 29.00
C GLY A 250 17.22 -3.35 27.75
N GLN A 251 16.41 -3.21 26.70
CA GLN A 251 16.78 -2.51 25.46
C GLN A 251 16.15 -1.12 25.34
N GLN A 252 15.15 -0.81 26.14
CA GLN A 252 14.36 0.41 26.01
C GLN A 252 15.20 1.69 26.12
N GLN A 253 16.17 1.71 27.04
CA GLN A 253 17.06 2.87 27.21
C GLN A 253 17.92 3.10 25.97
N GLN A 254 18.45 2.04 25.38
CA GLN A 254 19.24 2.12 24.15
C GLN A 254 18.38 2.62 23.00
N VAL A 255 17.15 2.10 22.84
CA VAL A 255 16.23 2.53 21.79
C VAL A 255 15.83 4.00 21.92
N ARG A 256 15.64 4.50 23.15
CA ARG A 256 15.41 5.95 23.38
C ARG A 256 16.56 6.80 22.86
N ILE A 257 17.80 6.39 23.12
CA ILE A 257 19.00 7.08 22.64
C ILE A 257 19.05 7.02 21.09
N GLN A 258 18.88 5.86 20.51
CA GLN A 258 18.87 5.69 19.05
C GLN A 258 17.78 6.55 18.38
N LEU A 259 16.54 6.51 18.89
CA LEU A 259 15.45 7.35 18.39
C LEU A 259 15.78 8.84 18.48
N SER A 260 16.41 9.29 19.58
CA SER A 260 16.78 10.71 19.74
C SER A 260 17.77 11.19 18.66
N MET A 261 18.59 10.29 18.12
CA MET A 261 19.54 10.62 17.06
C MET A 261 18.92 10.60 15.66
N VAL A 262 17.97 9.69 15.42
CA VAL A 262 17.45 9.47 14.06
C VAL A 262 16.07 10.06 13.80
N LEU A 263 15.21 10.22 14.81
CA LEU A 263 13.84 10.72 14.64
C LEU A 263 13.87 12.21 14.26
N ARG A 264 13.39 12.52 13.07
CA ARG A 264 13.34 13.89 12.51
C ARG A 264 11.99 14.55 12.72
N ALA A 265 10.91 13.78 12.53
CA ALA A 265 9.55 14.31 12.71
C ALA A 265 8.55 13.20 13.03
N VAL A 266 7.51 13.57 13.76
CA VAL A 266 6.27 12.81 13.95
C VAL A 266 5.12 13.70 13.50
N VAL A 267 4.48 13.35 12.40
CA VAL A 267 3.30 14.02 11.87
C VAL A 267 2.06 13.27 12.36
N SER A 268 1.36 13.85 13.34
CA SER A 268 0.14 13.23 13.86
C SER A 268 -1.08 13.79 13.13
N GLN A 269 -1.80 12.94 12.42
CA GLN A 269 -2.82 13.30 11.45
C GLN A 269 -4.21 12.83 11.89
N ARG A 270 -5.19 13.73 11.73
CA ARG A 270 -6.61 13.44 11.92
C ARG A 270 -7.42 14.24 10.89
N LEU A 271 -8.41 13.59 10.28
CA LEU A 271 -9.38 14.29 9.43
C LEU A 271 -10.50 14.88 10.29
N VAL A 272 -10.89 16.09 9.95
CA VAL A 272 -12.04 16.79 10.53
C VAL A 272 -12.98 17.21 9.42
N PRO A 273 -14.31 17.25 9.66
CA PRO A 273 -15.25 17.80 8.69
C PRO A 273 -14.92 19.26 8.37
N VAL A 274 -14.90 19.61 7.09
CA VAL A 274 -14.86 21.02 6.66
C VAL A 274 -16.28 21.57 6.80
N ARG A 275 -16.43 22.70 7.50
CA ARG A 275 -17.69 23.44 7.62
C ARG A 275 -17.90 24.34 6.42
#